data_b3018e454ef8c75164fd02133101fc1f
#
_entry.id   b3018e454ef8c75164fd02133101fc1f
#
_cell.length_a   1.000
_cell.length_b   1.000
_cell.length_c   1.000
_cell.angle_alpha   90.00
_cell.angle_beta   90.00
_cell.angle_gamma   90.00
#
_symmetry.space_group_name_H-M   'P 1'
#
loop_
_entity.id
_entity.type
_entity.pdbx_description
1 polymer ?
#
loop_
_entity_poly.entity_id
_entity_poly.type
_entity_poly.pdbx_seq_one_letter_code
_entity_poly.pdbx_strand_id
1 'polypeptide(L)'
;VAVAQGQEPGNRHRQDRVEDARLREGALLVRLADTAMSGRAESDFAIEWRNDFFKAQTGTFVPFTVTVERAKLSAANALMYVRAVRRDAAPAPGRARQVRYPFDLIFAVDLAGPGEGPLRITRGFAVPAGEYDVYVALRERAPDPPSSEPRLKAAVLKQPLSVPDFWDGGLTTSSVILADRIDALPGAPSPDEVLERPYIIGEHEIHPAADSSFRRDRELIVVFLIYNASVSEDRNFDIQVDYHLFRTVPPGTAPETAASRDAEGDHPAARDGERYMTHTNPQRFKPSLMGAHFDPAAGHPMMAGQGILLSSFQEGEYRLGITVTDLLSRKSLSRDVSFRVVGS
;
A
#
# COMPACT_ATOMS: atom_id res chain seq x y z
N VAL A 1 -22.70 47.21 -19.71
CA VAL A 1 -21.32 47.40 -20.24
C VAL A 1 -20.44 46.39 -19.48
N ALA A 2 -20.15 45.26 -20.12
CA ALA A 2 -19.25 44.23 -19.60
C ALA A 2 -17.82 44.64 -19.98
N VAL A 3 -16.98 44.88 -18.98
CA VAL A 3 -15.56 45.13 -19.15
C VAL A 3 -14.89 43.74 -19.26
N ALA A 4 -14.47 43.37 -20.47
CA ALA A 4 -13.60 42.24 -20.69
C ALA A 4 -12.23 42.57 -20.08
N GLN A 5 -11.85 41.90 -18.97
CA GLN A 5 -10.49 41.92 -18.44
C GLN A 5 -9.58 41.13 -19.41
N GLY A 6 -8.85 41.87 -20.26
CA GLY A 6 -7.81 41.33 -21.11
C GLY A 6 -6.64 40.86 -20.23
N GLN A 7 -6.34 39.58 -20.25
CA GLN A 7 -5.10 39.04 -19.68
C GLN A 7 -3.90 39.65 -20.43
N GLU A 8 -2.97 40.24 -19.67
CA GLU A 8 -1.76 40.88 -20.23
C GLU A 8 -0.92 39.86 -21.06
N PRO A 9 -0.38 40.26 -22.23
CA PRO A 9 0.40 39.36 -23.10
C PRO A 9 1.59 38.69 -22.42
N GLY A 10 2.21 39.34 -21.43
CA GLY A 10 3.34 38.82 -20.67
C GLY A 10 3.00 37.57 -19.82
N ASN A 11 1.74 37.43 -19.38
CA ASN A 11 1.31 36.33 -18.54
C ASN A 11 1.06 35.06 -19.35
N ARG A 12 0.61 35.17 -20.60
CA ARG A 12 0.44 34.03 -21.53
C ARG A 12 1.79 33.42 -21.91
N HIS A 13 2.78 34.25 -22.31
CA HIS A 13 4.12 33.76 -22.63
C HIS A 13 4.84 33.09 -21.46
N ARG A 14 4.54 33.48 -20.23
CA ARG A 14 5.07 32.82 -19.03
C ARG A 14 4.40 31.48 -18.77
N GLN A 15 3.10 31.41 -18.97
CA GLN A 15 2.33 30.16 -18.84
C GLN A 15 2.76 29.15 -19.93
N ASP A 16 2.88 29.57 -21.18
CA ASP A 16 3.34 28.72 -22.30
C ASP A 16 4.73 28.13 -22.03
N ARG A 17 5.66 28.94 -21.49
CA ARG A 17 7.01 28.47 -21.13
C ARG A 17 7.02 27.43 -20.00
N VAL A 18 6.16 27.62 -19.00
CA VAL A 18 6.03 26.68 -17.87
C VAL A 18 5.44 25.36 -18.35
N GLU A 19 4.46 25.41 -19.25
CA GLU A 19 3.82 24.23 -19.82
C GLU A 19 4.80 23.46 -20.72
N ASP A 20 5.54 24.15 -21.58
CA ASP A 20 6.61 23.55 -22.41
C ASP A 20 7.71 22.92 -21.56
N ALA A 21 8.11 23.53 -20.45
CA ALA A 21 9.09 22.94 -19.53
C ALA A 21 8.57 21.66 -18.88
N ARG A 22 7.31 21.64 -18.43
CA ARG A 22 6.67 20.43 -17.87
C ARG A 22 6.59 19.29 -18.88
N LEU A 23 6.23 19.60 -20.12
CA LEU A 23 6.17 18.60 -21.21
C LEU A 23 7.55 17.99 -21.49
N ARG A 24 8.61 18.82 -21.50
CA ARG A 24 10.00 18.34 -21.68
C ARG A 24 10.45 17.46 -20.51
N GLU A 25 10.18 17.87 -19.27
CA GLU A 25 10.50 17.06 -18.08
C GLU A 25 9.76 15.72 -18.09
N GLY A 26 8.47 15.72 -18.44
CA GLY A 26 7.68 14.50 -18.62
C GLY A 26 8.25 13.57 -19.69
N ALA A 27 8.66 14.11 -20.83
CA ALA A 27 9.27 13.33 -21.90
C ALA A 27 10.61 12.68 -21.49
N LEU A 28 11.39 13.34 -20.63
CA LEU A 28 12.62 12.74 -20.09
C LEU A 28 12.33 11.55 -19.18
N LEU A 29 11.32 11.63 -18.31
CA LEU A 29 10.92 10.53 -17.44
C LEU A 29 10.40 9.32 -18.24
N VAL A 30 9.59 9.56 -19.26
CA VAL A 30 9.13 8.51 -20.18
C VAL A 30 10.32 7.81 -20.84
N ARG A 31 11.31 8.56 -21.33
CA ARG A 31 12.53 8.00 -21.91
C ARG A 31 13.34 7.17 -20.90
N LEU A 32 13.43 7.61 -19.64
CA LEU A 32 14.08 6.85 -18.58
C LEU A 32 13.39 5.50 -18.36
N ALA A 33 12.06 5.49 -18.30
CA ALA A 33 11.28 4.26 -18.20
C ALA A 33 11.46 3.35 -19.43
N ASP A 34 11.44 3.90 -20.64
CA ASP A 34 11.67 3.15 -21.89
C ASP A 34 13.08 2.54 -21.92
N THR A 35 14.09 3.28 -21.43
CA THR A 35 15.46 2.79 -21.31
C THR A 35 15.55 1.64 -20.29
N ALA A 36 14.81 1.75 -19.16
CA ALA A 36 14.72 0.68 -18.18
C ALA A 36 14.01 -0.57 -18.73
N MET A 37 12.97 -0.41 -19.53
CA MET A 37 12.30 -1.52 -20.21
C MET A 37 13.25 -2.28 -21.15
N SER A 38 14.24 -1.60 -21.73
CA SER A 38 15.28 -2.22 -22.55
C SER A 38 16.50 -2.75 -21.76
N GLY A 39 16.45 -2.69 -20.41
CA GLY A 39 17.52 -3.18 -19.54
C GLY A 39 18.79 -2.32 -19.50
N ARG A 40 18.73 -1.07 -19.96
CA ARG A 40 19.89 -0.18 -20.13
C ARG A 40 19.86 1.07 -19.24
N ALA A 41 18.91 1.17 -18.33
CA ALA A 41 18.83 2.34 -17.45
C ALA A 41 19.94 2.34 -16.40
N GLU A 42 20.59 3.48 -16.23
CA GLU A 42 21.49 3.76 -15.12
C GLU A 42 20.71 4.55 -14.06
N SER A 43 21.08 4.32 -12.78
CA SER A 43 20.47 5.02 -11.63
C SER A 43 21.58 5.66 -10.80
N ASP A 44 21.40 6.94 -10.44
CA ASP A 44 22.31 7.68 -9.57
C ASP A 44 22.14 7.26 -8.09
N PHE A 45 21.00 6.62 -7.73
CA PHE A 45 20.70 6.13 -6.38
C PHE A 45 19.74 4.94 -6.44
N ALA A 46 19.66 4.18 -5.35
CA ALA A 46 18.73 3.06 -5.22
C ALA A 46 17.32 3.54 -4.84
N ILE A 47 16.31 2.82 -5.32
CA ILE A 47 14.92 2.95 -4.93
C ILE A 47 14.47 1.60 -4.35
N GLU A 48 13.97 1.60 -3.12
CA GLU A 48 13.31 0.45 -2.52
C GLU A 48 11.81 0.54 -2.74
N TRP A 49 11.13 -0.61 -2.79
CA TRP A 49 9.70 -0.72 -3.07
C TRP A 49 8.98 -1.56 -2.03
N ARG A 50 7.84 -1.06 -1.57
CA ARG A 50 6.85 -1.81 -0.80
C ARG A 50 5.47 -1.50 -1.37
N ASN A 51 4.58 -2.49 -1.43
CA ASN A 51 3.20 -2.29 -1.86
C ASN A 51 2.23 -3.13 -1.04
N ASP A 52 0.97 -2.73 -1.14
CA ASP A 52 -0.19 -3.42 -0.61
C ASP A 52 -1.27 -3.56 -1.69
N PHE A 53 -2.35 -4.28 -1.38
CA PHE A 53 -3.44 -4.52 -2.31
C PHE A 53 -4.78 -4.31 -1.64
N PHE A 54 -5.64 -3.52 -2.30
CA PHE A 54 -7.04 -3.33 -1.92
C PHE A 54 -7.94 -3.61 -3.12
N LYS A 55 -9.18 -4.05 -2.86
CA LYS A 55 -10.21 -4.14 -3.91
C LYS A 55 -10.59 -2.74 -4.36
N ALA A 56 -10.54 -2.46 -5.65
CA ALA A 56 -11.06 -1.23 -6.26
C ALA A 56 -12.45 -1.46 -6.86
N GLN A 57 -13.11 -0.41 -7.35
CA GLN A 57 -14.38 -0.54 -8.06
C GLN A 57 -14.26 -1.44 -9.31
N THR A 58 -13.10 -1.37 -9.97
CA THR A 58 -12.73 -2.25 -11.08
C THR A 58 -11.26 -2.65 -10.92
N GLY A 59 -11.01 -3.96 -10.73
CA GLY A 59 -9.65 -4.47 -10.52
C GLY A 59 -9.16 -4.30 -9.09
N THR A 60 -7.86 -4.07 -8.96
CA THR A 60 -7.13 -4.00 -7.71
C THR A 60 -6.41 -2.67 -7.59
N PHE A 61 -6.61 -1.98 -6.48
CA PHE A 61 -5.86 -0.79 -6.11
C PHE A 61 -4.57 -1.19 -5.42
N VAL A 62 -3.47 -0.59 -5.83
CA VAL A 62 -2.11 -0.90 -5.38
C VAL A 62 -1.50 0.34 -4.74
N PRO A 63 -1.69 0.55 -3.43
CA PRO A 63 -0.85 1.47 -2.68
C PRO A 63 0.59 1.00 -2.73
N PHE A 64 1.50 1.93 -2.91
CA PHE A 64 2.93 1.63 -2.85
C PHE A 64 3.71 2.76 -2.19
N THR A 65 4.83 2.41 -1.61
CA THR A 65 5.81 3.35 -1.07
C THR A 65 7.16 3.06 -1.70
N VAL A 66 7.77 4.09 -2.29
CA VAL A 66 9.18 4.07 -2.67
C VAL A 66 9.99 4.74 -1.58
N THR A 67 11.12 4.13 -1.22
CA THR A 67 12.04 4.66 -0.22
C THR A 67 13.37 4.98 -0.90
N VAL A 68 13.88 6.18 -0.61
CA VAL A 68 15.15 6.69 -1.15
C VAL A 68 16.00 7.23 -0.02
N GLU A 69 17.31 6.94 -0.04
CA GLU A 69 18.25 7.52 0.91
C GLU A 69 18.36 9.03 0.69
N ARG A 70 17.89 9.83 1.67
CA ARG A 70 17.82 11.30 1.56
C ARG A 70 19.15 11.94 1.24
N ALA A 71 20.26 11.43 1.79
CA ALA A 71 21.61 11.93 1.54
C ALA A 71 22.06 11.82 0.07
N LYS A 72 21.37 11.02 -0.73
CA LYS A 72 21.65 10.90 -2.18
C LYS A 72 20.94 11.97 -3.01
N LEU A 73 19.97 12.68 -2.45
CA LEU A 73 19.20 13.71 -3.14
C LEU A 73 19.86 15.08 -2.96
N SER A 74 19.71 15.95 -3.95
CA SER A 74 20.32 17.29 -3.99
C SER A 74 19.27 18.39 -4.16
N ALA A 75 18.11 18.09 -4.74
CA ALA A 75 17.04 19.03 -5.01
C ALA A 75 15.93 18.96 -3.96
N ALA A 76 15.13 20.02 -3.85
CA ALA A 76 13.95 20.06 -2.98
C ALA A 76 12.72 19.40 -3.62
N ASN A 77 12.71 19.22 -4.94
CA ASN A 77 11.57 18.70 -5.69
C ASN A 77 11.99 17.67 -6.73
N ALA A 78 11.10 16.76 -7.03
CA ALA A 78 11.26 15.76 -8.09
C ALA A 78 9.96 15.54 -8.86
N LEU A 79 10.08 14.85 -9.99
CA LEU A 79 8.95 14.18 -10.64
C LEU A 79 9.16 12.68 -10.56
N MET A 80 8.09 11.96 -10.28
CA MET A 80 8.05 10.51 -10.27
C MET A 80 7.06 10.03 -11.32
N TYR A 81 7.54 9.25 -12.28
CA TYR A 81 6.73 8.60 -13.29
C TYR A 81 6.55 7.13 -12.92
N VAL A 82 5.32 6.66 -12.98
CA VAL A 82 4.94 5.27 -12.70
C VAL A 82 4.24 4.70 -13.91
N ARG A 83 4.69 3.55 -14.39
CA ARG A 83 4.11 2.81 -15.51
C ARG A 83 3.95 1.34 -15.15
N ALA A 84 2.73 0.81 -15.27
CA ALA A 84 2.46 -0.61 -15.16
C ALA A 84 2.36 -1.24 -16.56
N VAL A 85 3.18 -2.26 -16.82
CA VAL A 85 3.23 -3.01 -18.08
C VAL A 85 2.79 -4.44 -17.81
N ARG A 86 1.74 -4.89 -18.47
CA ARG A 86 1.25 -6.25 -18.32
C ARG A 86 2.18 -7.23 -19.03
N ARG A 87 2.64 -8.28 -18.33
CA ARG A 87 3.59 -9.27 -18.87
C ARG A 87 2.96 -10.26 -19.85
N ASP A 88 1.69 -10.57 -19.64
CA ASP A 88 0.92 -11.53 -20.44
C ASP A 88 0.18 -10.91 -21.64
N ALA A 89 0.34 -9.59 -21.87
CA ALA A 89 -0.23 -8.95 -23.03
C ALA A 89 0.47 -9.41 -24.32
N ALA A 90 -0.18 -10.28 -25.09
CA ALA A 90 0.29 -10.64 -26.42
C ALA A 90 0.41 -9.38 -27.27
N PRO A 91 1.50 -9.21 -28.05
CA PRO A 91 1.62 -8.10 -28.98
C PRO A 91 0.46 -8.15 -29.98
N ALA A 92 -0.37 -7.10 -30.01
CA ALA A 92 -1.49 -7.02 -30.93
C ALA A 92 -0.98 -7.08 -32.39
N PRO A 93 -1.42 -8.02 -33.21
CA PRO A 93 -0.98 -8.09 -34.59
C PRO A 93 -1.56 -6.91 -35.40
N GLY A 94 -0.66 -6.13 -36.00
CA GLY A 94 -0.97 -5.16 -37.06
C GLY A 94 -1.40 -3.77 -36.61
N ARG A 95 -0.62 -2.78 -37.02
CA ARG A 95 -0.65 -1.31 -36.90
C ARG A 95 0.10 -0.80 -35.67
N ALA A 96 0.94 0.21 -35.91
CA ALA A 96 1.55 1.05 -34.87
C ALA A 96 0.43 1.72 -34.07
N ARG A 97 -0.16 0.97 -33.14
CA ARG A 97 -1.13 1.44 -32.16
C ARG A 97 -0.33 2.04 -31.02
N GLN A 98 -0.63 3.26 -30.68
CA GLN A 98 -0.16 3.89 -29.46
C GLN A 98 -0.33 2.87 -28.31
N VAL A 99 0.78 2.38 -27.75
CA VAL A 99 0.76 1.38 -26.67
C VAL A 99 0.08 2.06 -25.49
N ARG A 100 -1.13 1.62 -25.15
CA ARG A 100 -1.81 2.04 -23.92
C ARG A 100 -1.36 1.14 -22.78
N TYR A 101 -0.71 1.72 -21.81
CA TYR A 101 -0.39 1.02 -20.59
C TYR A 101 -1.62 0.97 -19.66
N PRO A 102 -1.80 -0.10 -18.86
CA PRO A 102 -2.89 -0.18 -17.88
C PRO A 102 -2.86 0.97 -16.87
N PHE A 103 -1.66 1.44 -16.54
CA PHE A 103 -1.44 2.64 -15.75
C PHE A 103 -0.18 3.37 -16.23
N ASP A 104 -0.24 4.69 -16.25
CA ASP A 104 0.83 5.56 -16.74
C ASP A 104 0.55 6.99 -16.23
N LEU A 105 1.32 7.47 -15.22
CA LEU A 105 1.10 8.79 -14.61
C LEU A 105 2.39 9.39 -14.06
N ILE A 106 2.49 10.73 -14.09
CA ILE A 106 3.56 11.52 -13.48
C ILE A 106 3.02 12.21 -12.23
N PHE A 107 3.72 12.02 -11.12
CA PHE A 107 3.45 12.68 -9.84
C PHE A 107 4.50 13.75 -9.56
N ALA A 108 4.08 14.89 -9.04
CA ALA A 108 4.97 15.83 -8.39
C ALA A 108 5.34 15.31 -6.99
N VAL A 109 6.60 15.45 -6.60
CA VAL A 109 7.13 14.95 -5.33
C VAL A 109 7.91 16.05 -4.64
N ASP A 110 7.55 16.32 -3.38
CA ASP A 110 8.34 17.14 -2.48
C ASP A 110 9.41 16.28 -1.81
N LEU A 111 10.68 16.63 -2.02
CA LEU A 111 11.84 15.94 -1.45
C LEU A 111 12.29 16.59 -0.12
N ALA A 112 11.78 17.79 0.19
CA ALA A 112 12.15 18.54 1.39
C ALA A 112 11.39 18.10 2.65
N GLY A 113 10.52 17.08 2.55
CA GLY A 113 9.66 16.58 3.62
C GLY A 113 10.40 16.39 4.97
N PRO A 114 9.69 16.41 6.10
CA PRO A 114 10.28 16.40 7.44
C PRO A 114 11.01 15.08 7.75
N GLY A 115 12.03 15.17 8.59
CA GLY A 115 12.78 14.02 9.15
C GLY A 115 14.19 13.85 8.61
N GLU A 116 15.03 13.17 9.41
CA GLU A 116 16.43 12.88 9.08
C GLU A 116 16.61 11.50 8.39
N GLY A 117 15.61 10.65 8.43
CA GLY A 117 15.63 9.28 7.88
C GLY A 117 15.45 9.23 6.36
N PRO A 118 15.33 8.02 5.80
CA PRO A 118 15.05 7.81 4.38
C PRO A 118 13.75 8.52 3.96
N LEU A 119 13.77 9.11 2.76
CA LEU A 119 12.58 9.73 2.18
C LEU A 119 11.61 8.63 1.71
N ARG A 120 10.36 8.73 2.12
CA ARG A 120 9.27 7.84 1.70
C ARG A 120 8.26 8.60 0.87
N ILE A 121 7.99 8.10 -0.32
CA ILE A 121 7.02 8.66 -1.26
C ILE A 121 5.93 7.61 -1.45
N THR A 122 4.75 7.89 -0.93
CA THR A 122 3.61 6.97 -0.99
C THR A 122 2.65 7.42 -2.07
N ARG A 123 2.27 6.53 -2.98
CA ARG A 123 1.31 6.76 -4.07
C ARG A 123 0.49 5.49 -4.31
N GLY A 124 -0.53 5.59 -5.15
CA GLY A 124 -1.35 4.45 -5.52
C GLY A 124 -1.70 4.44 -7.00
N PHE A 125 -2.05 3.27 -7.51
CA PHE A 125 -2.63 3.08 -8.83
C PHE A 125 -3.60 1.91 -8.82
N ALA A 126 -4.47 1.85 -9.83
CA ALA A 126 -5.40 0.74 -10.00
C ALA A 126 -5.16 0.04 -11.34
N VAL A 127 -5.15 -1.29 -11.33
CA VAL A 127 -5.00 -2.13 -12.51
C VAL A 127 -5.85 -3.41 -12.38
N PRO A 128 -6.24 -4.06 -13.48
CA PRO A 128 -6.84 -5.40 -13.43
C PRO A 128 -5.90 -6.42 -12.79
N ALA A 129 -6.45 -7.52 -12.28
CA ALA A 129 -5.65 -8.65 -11.81
C ALA A 129 -4.72 -9.20 -12.90
N GLY A 130 -3.53 -9.68 -12.52
CA GLY A 130 -2.57 -10.27 -13.45
C GLY A 130 -1.11 -9.97 -13.10
N GLU A 131 -0.22 -10.31 -14.01
CA GLU A 131 1.22 -10.17 -13.86
C GLU A 131 1.72 -8.89 -14.53
N TYR A 132 2.50 -8.09 -13.79
CA TYR A 132 2.99 -6.79 -14.26
C TYR A 132 4.49 -6.64 -14.02
N ASP A 133 5.12 -5.82 -14.87
CA ASP A 133 6.35 -5.11 -14.54
C ASP A 133 5.98 -3.63 -14.30
N VAL A 134 6.21 -3.15 -13.07
CA VAL A 134 6.02 -1.74 -12.72
C VAL A 134 7.35 -1.03 -12.83
N TYR A 135 7.38 0.05 -13.61
CA TYR A 135 8.54 0.91 -13.77
C TYR A 135 8.30 2.22 -13.03
N VAL A 136 9.22 2.58 -12.16
CA VAL A 136 9.22 3.86 -11.45
C VAL A 136 10.46 4.62 -11.85
N ALA A 137 10.30 5.79 -12.46
CA ALA A 137 11.39 6.70 -12.76
C ALA A 137 11.25 7.95 -11.87
N LEU A 138 12.24 8.20 -11.04
CA LEU A 138 12.31 9.39 -10.16
C LEU A 138 13.43 10.29 -10.66
N ARG A 139 13.14 11.58 -10.90
CA ARG A 139 14.13 12.55 -11.36
C ARG A 139 13.97 13.86 -10.60
N GLU A 140 15.09 14.37 -10.08
CA GLU A 140 15.18 15.68 -9.46
C GLU A 140 14.77 16.80 -10.45
N ARG A 141 14.20 17.89 -9.92
CA ARG A 141 13.85 19.09 -10.67
C ARG A 141 14.78 20.22 -10.30
N ALA A 142 15.15 21.03 -11.31
CA ALA A 142 15.86 22.28 -11.05
C ALA A 142 14.97 23.24 -10.26
N PRO A 143 15.55 24.06 -9.38
CA PRO A 143 14.83 25.17 -8.77
C PRO A 143 14.35 26.17 -9.84
N ASP A 144 13.24 26.84 -9.60
CA ASP A 144 12.73 27.88 -10.49
C ASP A 144 12.84 29.25 -9.76
N PRO A 145 13.62 30.22 -10.27
CA PRO A 145 14.48 30.16 -11.47
C PRO A 145 15.75 29.35 -11.26
N PRO A 146 16.32 28.74 -12.30
CA PRO A 146 17.54 27.95 -12.19
C PRO A 146 18.72 28.87 -11.81
N SER A 147 19.31 28.64 -10.65
CA SER A 147 20.43 29.43 -10.13
C SER A 147 21.80 28.97 -10.67
N SER A 148 21.86 27.78 -11.24
CA SER A 148 22.99 27.13 -11.93
C SER A 148 22.43 25.92 -12.66
N GLU A 149 23.18 25.28 -13.57
CA GLU A 149 22.81 23.98 -14.11
C GLU A 149 23.34 22.83 -13.20
N PRO A 150 22.66 22.49 -12.10
CA PRO A 150 23.07 21.37 -11.29
C PRO A 150 22.86 20.08 -12.10
N ARG A 151 23.76 19.13 -11.95
CA ARG A 151 23.53 17.78 -12.45
C ARG A 151 22.33 17.17 -11.69
N LEU A 152 21.16 17.16 -12.31
CA LEU A 152 19.94 16.57 -11.75
C LEU A 152 20.06 15.05 -11.76
N LYS A 153 19.90 14.45 -10.60
CA LYS A 153 19.98 13.01 -10.43
C LYS A 153 18.67 12.33 -10.83
N ALA A 154 18.80 11.11 -11.31
CA ALA A 154 17.67 10.27 -11.65
C ALA A 154 17.92 8.81 -11.25
N ALA A 155 16.83 8.10 -10.99
CA ALA A 155 16.87 6.68 -10.73
C ALA A 155 15.64 6.00 -11.31
N VAL A 156 15.80 4.72 -11.65
CA VAL A 156 14.71 3.88 -12.15
C VAL A 156 14.68 2.56 -11.40
N LEU A 157 13.48 2.15 -11.04
CA LEU A 157 13.20 0.82 -10.50
C LEU A 157 12.31 0.06 -11.48
N LYS A 158 12.62 -1.22 -11.69
CA LYS A 158 11.71 -2.21 -12.26
C LYS A 158 11.26 -3.16 -11.15
N GLN A 159 9.96 -3.19 -10.88
CA GLN A 159 9.36 -4.04 -9.86
C GLN A 159 8.40 -5.05 -10.51
N PRO A 160 8.69 -6.36 -10.47
CA PRO A 160 7.73 -7.40 -10.78
C PRO A 160 6.57 -7.39 -9.77
N LEU A 161 5.34 -7.49 -10.24
CA LEU A 161 4.15 -7.42 -9.41
C LEU A 161 3.10 -8.43 -9.87
N SER A 162 2.68 -9.31 -8.95
CA SER A 162 1.54 -10.21 -9.12
C SER A 162 0.32 -9.58 -8.44
N VAL A 163 -0.63 -9.10 -9.22
CA VAL A 163 -1.81 -8.37 -8.75
C VAL A 163 -2.95 -9.36 -8.55
N PRO A 164 -3.46 -9.52 -7.30
CA PRO A 164 -4.52 -10.47 -6.99
C PRO A 164 -5.86 -10.07 -7.60
N ASP A 165 -6.73 -11.07 -7.82
CA ASP A 165 -8.12 -10.86 -8.20
C ASP A 165 -9.00 -10.87 -6.95
N PHE A 166 -9.63 -9.74 -6.66
CA PHE A 166 -10.63 -9.62 -5.58
C PHE A 166 -12.07 -9.77 -6.08
N TRP A 167 -12.27 -10.04 -7.37
CA TRP A 167 -13.57 -10.13 -8.01
C TRP A 167 -13.97 -11.56 -8.38
N ASP A 168 -13.18 -12.55 -7.98
CA ASP A 168 -13.44 -13.98 -8.20
C ASP A 168 -14.63 -14.53 -7.37
N GLY A 169 -15.16 -13.72 -6.44
CA GLY A 169 -16.30 -14.06 -5.57
C GLY A 169 -15.93 -14.92 -4.35
N GLY A 170 -14.70 -15.35 -4.20
CA GLY A 170 -14.24 -16.08 -3.02
C GLY A 170 -14.00 -15.17 -1.81
N LEU A 171 -14.27 -15.69 -0.58
CA LEU A 171 -13.89 -14.98 0.66
C LEU A 171 -12.39 -14.64 0.61
N THR A 172 -12.06 -13.36 0.74
CA THR A 172 -10.68 -12.87 0.66
C THR A 172 -10.46 -11.63 1.51
N THR A 173 -9.19 -11.20 1.64
CA THR A 173 -8.83 -9.99 2.37
C THR A 173 -7.88 -9.13 1.55
N SER A 174 -7.87 -7.82 1.82
CA SER A 174 -6.76 -6.94 1.42
C SER A 174 -5.43 -7.44 1.98
N SER A 175 -4.33 -6.75 1.65
CA SER A 175 -3.11 -6.79 2.46
C SER A 175 -3.44 -6.47 3.92
N VAL A 176 -2.71 -7.09 4.85
CA VAL A 176 -2.74 -6.74 6.27
C VAL A 176 -1.73 -5.62 6.52
N ILE A 177 -2.22 -4.48 6.96
CA ILE A 177 -1.41 -3.29 7.22
C ILE A 177 -1.06 -3.26 8.72
N LEU A 178 0.23 -3.21 9.02
CA LEU A 178 0.72 -2.79 10.32
C LEU A 178 0.86 -1.27 10.29
N ALA A 179 0.20 -0.58 11.22
CA ALA A 179 0.11 0.87 11.22
C ALA A 179 0.66 1.47 12.51
N ASP A 180 1.21 2.68 12.40
CA ASP A 180 1.63 3.50 13.53
C ASP A 180 0.44 4.25 14.16
N ARG A 181 -0.53 4.64 13.32
CA ARG A 181 -1.77 5.32 13.75
C ARG A 181 -2.84 5.29 12.66
N ILE A 182 -4.06 5.63 13.07
CA ILE A 182 -5.21 5.85 12.19
C ILE A 182 -5.79 7.21 12.56
N ASP A 183 -5.97 8.08 11.58
CA ASP A 183 -6.56 9.39 11.73
C ASP A 183 -7.96 9.41 11.11
N ALA A 184 -8.94 9.98 11.80
CA ALA A 184 -10.26 10.26 11.23
C ALA A 184 -10.18 11.48 10.32
N LEU A 185 -10.83 11.42 9.17
CA LEU A 185 -10.91 12.51 8.21
C LEU A 185 -12.26 13.23 8.30
N PRO A 186 -12.32 14.53 8.02
CA PRO A 186 -13.58 15.30 8.04
C PRO A 186 -14.54 14.94 6.90
N GLY A 187 -14.12 14.14 5.95
CA GLY A 187 -14.91 13.71 4.80
C GLY A 187 -14.13 12.80 3.84
N ALA A 188 -14.84 12.29 2.84
CA ALA A 188 -14.23 11.43 1.83
C ALA A 188 -13.25 12.22 0.93
N PRO A 189 -12.10 11.62 0.57
CA PRO A 189 -11.11 12.25 -0.31
C PRO A 189 -11.62 12.37 -1.74
N SER A 190 -11.03 13.31 -2.49
CA SER A 190 -11.21 13.37 -3.95
C SER A 190 -10.50 12.20 -4.64
N PRO A 191 -10.87 11.84 -5.90
CA PRO A 191 -10.19 10.78 -6.64
C PRO A 191 -8.69 11.00 -6.81
N ASP A 192 -8.22 12.23 -6.98
CA ASP A 192 -6.81 12.57 -7.12
C ASP A 192 -6.05 12.41 -5.80
N GLU A 193 -6.67 12.80 -4.68
CA GLU A 193 -6.10 12.60 -3.35
C GLU A 193 -5.91 11.12 -3.02
N VAL A 194 -6.78 10.22 -3.49
CA VAL A 194 -6.62 8.77 -3.27
C VAL A 194 -5.34 8.24 -3.91
N LEU A 195 -4.90 8.78 -5.04
CA LEU A 195 -3.64 8.36 -5.66
C LEU A 195 -2.41 8.88 -4.90
N GLU A 196 -2.52 10.02 -4.21
CA GLU A 196 -1.45 10.63 -3.42
C GLU A 196 -1.44 10.15 -1.95
N ARG A 197 -2.61 9.83 -1.41
CA ARG A 197 -2.84 9.33 -0.05
C ARG A 197 -3.56 7.97 -0.09
N PRO A 198 -2.91 6.92 -0.58
CA PRO A 198 -3.58 5.68 -1.00
C PRO A 198 -4.04 4.78 0.15
N TYR A 199 -3.74 5.14 1.39
CA TYR A 199 -4.20 4.42 2.58
C TYR A 199 -5.42 5.05 3.24
N ILE A 200 -6.18 5.87 2.52
CA ILE A 200 -7.47 6.36 2.98
C ILE A 200 -8.52 5.27 2.69
N ILE A 201 -9.22 4.84 3.73
CA ILE A 201 -10.29 3.85 3.66
C ILE A 201 -11.54 4.47 4.32
N GLY A 202 -12.54 4.81 3.50
CA GLY A 202 -13.71 5.56 3.95
C GLY A 202 -13.30 6.93 4.50
N GLU A 203 -13.59 7.18 5.77
CA GLU A 203 -13.26 8.42 6.48
C GLU A 203 -12.04 8.26 7.40
N HIS A 204 -11.18 7.28 7.13
CA HIS A 204 -9.98 7.02 7.94
C HIS A 204 -8.74 6.99 7.06
N GLU A 205 -7.69 7.69 7.49
CA GLU A 205 -6.36 7.55 6.93
C GLU A 205 -5.50 6.65 7.81
N ILE A 206 -5.04 5.55 7.24
CA ILE A 206 -4.12 4.62 7.88
C ILE A 206 -2.70 5.08 7.59
N HIS A 207 -1.85 5.17 8.60
CA HIS A 207 -0.43 5.46 8.45
C HIS A 207 0.36 4.17 8.61
N PRO A 208 0.74 3.49 7.51
CA PRO A 208 1.51 2.26 7.58
C PRO A 208 2.84 2.49 8.31
N ALA A 209 3.18 1.55 9.17
CA ALA A 209 4.46 1.59 9.86
C ALA A 209 5.63 1.59 8.86
N ALA A 210 6.67 2.27 9.25
CA ALA A 210 7.87 2.45 8.46
C ALA A 210 8.52 1.13 8.09
N ASP A 211 8.62 0.26 9.06
CA ASP A 211 9.08 -1.12 8.98
C ASP A 211 8.20 -1.96 9.90
N SER A 212 8.54 -3.22 10.11
CA SER A 212 7.80 -4.10 10.99
C SER A 212 8.34 -4.11 12.42
N SER A 213 9.05 -3.06 12.87
CA SER A 213 9.64 -2.96 14.21
C SER A 213 8.85 -1.98 15.07
N PHE A 214 8.41 -2.45 16.23
CA PHE A 214 7.57 -1.67 17.16
C PHE A 214 8.20 -1.61 18.54
N ARG A 215 8.17 -0.43 19.14
CA ARG A 215 8.64 -0.23 20.51
C ARG A 215 7.63 -0.79 21.51
N ARG A 216 8.12 -1.30 22.63
CA ARG A 216 7.28 -1.87 23.71
C ARG A 216 6.30 -0.87 24.33
N ASP A 217 6.64 0.44 24.29
CA ASP A 217 5.78 1.52 24.81
C ASP A 217 4.70 1.95 23.80
N ARG A 218 4.58 1.28 22.67
CA ARG A 218 3.60 1.55 21.61
C ARG A 218 2.55 0.46 21.50
N GLU A 219 1.49 0.80 20.82
CA GLU A 219 0.47 -0.13 20.36
C GLU A 219 0.79 -0.57 18.94
N LEU A 220 0.70 -1.86 18.66
CA LEU A 220 0.68 -2.41 17.31
C LEU A 220 -0.74 -2.34 16.79
N ILE A 221 -0.96 -1.54 15.75
CA ILE A 221 -2.26 -1.44 15.09
C ILE A 221 -2.23 -2.32 13.83
N VAL A 222 -3.19 -3.22 13.73
CA VAL A 222 -3.38 -4.12 12.61
C VAL A 222 -4.67 -3.77 11.91
N VAL A 223 -4.66 -3.55 10.60
CA VAL A 223 -5.85 -3.20 9.80
C VAL A 223 -5.87 -3.96 8.50
N PHE A 224 -7.02 -4.47 8.10
CA PHE A 224 -7.27 -5.04 6.77
C PHE A 224 -8.76 -5.01 6.43
N LEU A 225 -9.07 -5.25 5.17
CA LEU A 225 -10.43 -5.31 4.66
C LEU A 225 -10.80 -6.75 4.29
N ILE A 226 -12.03 -7.15 4.64
CA ILE A 226 -12.59 -8.45 4.29
C ILE A 226 -13.60 -8.25 3.15
N TYR A 227 -13.48 -9.07 2.11
CA TYR A 227 -14.31 -9.01 0.91
C TYR A 227 -15.03 -10.32 0.66
N ASN A 228 -16.13 -10.22 -0.08
CA ASN A 228 -16.87 -11.35 -0.63
C ASN A 228 -17.39 -12.32 0.46
N ALA A 229 -17.82 -11.78 1.62
CA ALA A 229 -18.53 -12.56 2.62
C ALA A 229 -19.83 -13.13 2.02
N SER A 230 -20.18 -14.35 2.42
CA SER A 230 -21.45 -14.96 2.03
C SER A 230 -22.61 -14.19 2.65
N VAL A 231 -23.65 -13.97 1.87
CA VAL A 231 -24.89 -13.29 2.30
C VAL A 231 -26.07 -14.21 2.00
N SER A 232 -26.92 -14.45 3.00
CA SER A 232 -28.15 -15.23 2.84
C SER A 232 -29.23 -14.46 2.08
N GLU A 233 -30.32 -15.14 1.69
CA GLU A 233 -31.50 -14.51 1.07
C GLU A 233 -32.10 -13.42 1.97
N ASP A 234 -32.07 -13.60 3.29
CA ASP A 234 -32.50 -12.62 4.29
C ASP A 234 -31.46 -11.53 4.57
N ARG A 235 -30.43 -11.38 3.72
CA ARG A 235 -29.33 -10.42 3.84
C ARG A 235 -28.50 -10.56 5.14
N ASN A 236 -28.48 -11.75 5.73
CA ASN A 236 -27.63 -12.03 6.88
C ASN A 236 -26.21 -12.44 6.42
N PHE A 237 -25.24 -12.07 7.21
CA PHE A 237 -23.86 -12.51 7.12
C PHE A 237 -23.28 -12.69 8.53
N ASP A 238 -22.27 -13.52 8.67
CA ASP A 238 -21.62 -13.76 9.96
C ASP A 238 -20.14 -14.10 9.76
N ILE A 239 -19.29 -13.11 9.99
CA ILE A 239 -17.84 -13.26 9.86
C ILE A 239 -17.21 -13.18 11.25
N GLN A 240 -16.29 -14.10 11.52
CA GLN A 240 -15.44 -14.09 12.70
C GLN A 240 -13.98 -13.91 12.29
N VAL A 241 -13.24 -13.11 13.08
CA VAL A 241 -11.80 -12.92 12.92
C VAL A 241 -11.12 -13.27 14.23
N ASP A 242 -10.22 -14.21 14.16
CA ASP A 242 -9.40 -14.65 15.29
C ASP A 242 -7.95 -14.21 15.07
N TYR A 243 -7.31 -13.75 16.16
CA TYR A 243 -5.95 -13.23 16.15
C TYR A 243 -5.10 -14.01 17.15
N HIS A 244 -4.07 -14.70 16.69
CA HIS A 244 -3.16 -15.50 17.50
C HIS A 244 -1.72 -15.00 17.38
N LEU A 245 -1.03 -14.90 18.49
CA LEU A 245 0.32 -14.38 18.59
C LEU A 245 1.30 -15.49 18.92
N PHE A 246 2.36 -15.55 18.14
CA PHE A 246 3.45 -16.51 18.27
C PHE A 246 4.77 -15.76 18.38
N ARG A 247 5.68 -16.24 19.19
CA ARG A 247 7.02 -15.70 19.35
C ARG A 247 8.03 -16.66 18.75
N THR A 248 8.98 -16.15 17.98
CA THR A 248 10.16 -16.92 17.55
C THR A 248 11.04 -17.22 18.76
N VAL A 249 11.42 -18.47 18.93
CA VAL A 249 12.28 -18.94 20.02
C VAL A 249 13.61 -19.46 19.48
N PRO A 250 14.70 -19.37 20.27
CA PRO A 250 15.99 -19.91 19.84
C PRO A 250 15.94 -21.41 19.51
N PRO A 251 16.77 -21.89 18.60
CA PRO A 251 16.91 -23.32 18.31
C PRO A 251 17.22 -24.11 19.58
N GLY A 252 16.56 -25.26 19.76
CA GLY A 252 16.74 -26.11 20.94
C GLY A 252 15.86 -25.75 22.14
N THR A 253 14.99 -24.74 22.01
CA THR A 253 13.94 -24.49 23.00
C THR A 253 12.99 -25.69 23.02
N ALA A 254 12.68 -26.22 24.23
CA ALA A 254 11.75 -27.34 24.36
C ALA A 254 10.41 -27.01 23.68
N PRO A 255 9.87 -27.93 22.87
CA PRO A 255 8.57 -27.74 22.27
C PRO A 255 7.49 -27.57 23.34
N GLU A 256 6.45 -26.84 23.01
CA GLU A 256 5.29 -26.69 23.84
C GLU A 256 4.68 -28.05 24.18
N THR A 257 4.50 -28.35 25.45
CA THR A 257 3.92 -29.63 25.87
C THR A 257 2.43 -29.66 25.62
N ALA A 258 1.84 -30.84 25.38
CA ALA A 258 0.41 -31.00 25.22
C ALA A 258 -0.38 -30.40 26.41
N ALA A 259 0.16 -30.52 27.63
CA ALA A 259 -0.43 -29.94 28.84
C ALA A 259 -0.50 -28.38 28.81
N SER A 260 0.43 -27.70 28.13
CA SER A 260 0.36 -26.25 27.95
C SER A 260 -0.74 -25.87 26.96
N ARG A 261 -1.00 -26.71 25.95
CA ARG A 261 -2.07 -26.48 24.98
C ARG A 261 -3.45 -26.64 25.60
N ASP A 262 -3.62 -27.66 26.46
CA ASP A 262 -4.88 -27.93 27.13
C ASP A 262 -5.28 -26.84 28.14
N ALA A 263 -4.31 -26.10 28.67
CA ALA A 263 -4.53 -25.03 29.63
C ALA A 263 -4.98 -23.69 28.97
N GLU A 264 -4.65 -23.48 27.69
CA GLU A 264 -4.93 -22.23 26.95
C GLU A 264 -6.09 -22.37 25.94
N GLY A 265 -6.69 -23.55 25.79
CA GLY A 265 -7.78 -23.84 24.87
C GLY A 265 -7.31 -24.26 23.47
N ASP A 266 -8.28 -24.41 22.56
CA ASP A 266 -8.05 -24.85 21.17
C ASP A 266 -7.49 -23.67 20.35
N HIS A 267 -6.17 -23.62 20.19
CA HIS A 267 -5.46 -22.61 19.40
C HIS A 267 -4.68 -23.25 18.25
N PRO A 268 -4.38 -22.50 17.16
CA PRO A 268 -3.56 -23.01 16.07
C PRO A 268 -2.17 -23.44 16.55
N ALA A 269 -1.67 -24.53 15.96
CA ALA A 269 -0.34 -25.03 16.30
C ALA A 269 0.75 -24.01 15.94
N ALA A 270 1.71 -23.84 16.87
CA ALA A 270 2.93 -23.10 16.60
C ALA A 270 3.77 -23.84 15.54
N ARG A 271 4.50 -23.11 14.71
CA ARG A 271 5.45 -23.65 13.74
C ARG A 271 6.76 -24.04 14.43
N ASP A 272 7.61 -24.77 13.73
CA ASP A 272 8.96 -25.04 14.20
C ASP A 272 9.72 -23.73 14.48
N GLY A 273 10.31 -23.63 15.67
CA GLY A 273 10.99 -22.42 16.11
C GLY A 273 10.05 -21.31 16.62
N GLU A 274 8.78 -21.59 16.84
CA GLU A 274 7.82 -20.68 17.44
C GLU A 274 7.24 -21.23 18.74
N ARG A 275 6.77 -20.34 19.60
CA ARG A 275 5.94 -20.62 20.75
C ARG A 275 4.67 -19.81 20.68
N TYR A 276 3.52 -20.44 20.95
CA TYR A 276 2.26 -19.74 21.15
C TYR A 276 2.36 -18.81 22.36
N MET A 277 1.84 -17.61 22.24
CA MET A 277 1.89 -16.60 23.31
C MET A 277 0.52 -16.28 23.88
N THR A 278 -0.41 -15.88 23.01
CA THR A 278 -1.74 -15.43 23.40
C THR A 278 -2.63 -15.22 22.18
N HIS A 279 -3.89 -14.92 22.44
CA HIS A 279 -4.86 -14.47 21.43
C HIS A 279 -5.60 -13.23 21.95
N THR A 280 -6.27 -12.53 21.04
CA THR A 280 -7.23 -11.47 21.40
C THR A 280 -8.65 -12.05 21.37
N ASN A 281 -9.62 -11.34 21.94
CA ASN A 281 -11.02 -11.70 21.76
C ASN A 281 -11.39 -11.69 20.27
N PRO A 282 -12.15 -12.70 19.78
CA PRO A 282 -12.60 -12.74 18.41
C PRO A 282 -13.40 -11.50 18.02
N GLN A 283 -13.14 -10.94 16.87
CA GLN A 283 -13.94 -9.86 16.29
C GLN A 283 -15.07 -10.45 15.43
N ARG A 284 -16.30 -9.96 15.58
CA ARG A 284 -17.47 -10.44 14.84
C ARG A 284 -18.06 -9.33 13.99
N PHE A 285 -18.51 -9.71 12.79
CA PHE A 285 -19.24 -8.85 11.87
C PHE A 285 -20.57 -9.51 11.54
N LYS A 286 -21.66 -8.83 11.89
CA LYS A 286 -23.06 -9.25 11.67
C LYS A 286 -23.87 -8.01 11.28
N PRO A 287 -25.03 -8.16 10.60
CA PRO A 287 -25.89 -7.02 10.27
C PRO A 287 -26.23 -6.14 11.48
N SER A 288 -26.46 -6.75 12.65
CA SER A 288 -26.78 -6.03 13.88
C SER A 288 -25.65 -5.18 14.47
N LEU A 289 -24.41 -5.40 14.03
CA LEU A 289 -23.22 -4.68 14.48
C LEU A 289 -22.72 -3.65 13.44
N MET A 290 -23.33 -3.61 12.27
CA MET A 290 -22.96 -2.73 11.16
C MET A 290 -24.00 -1.63 10.98
N GLY A 291 -23.62 -0.54 10.36
CA GLY A 291 -24.56 0.55 10.05
C GLY A 291 -25.70 0.10 9.10
N ALA A 292 -26.86 0.75 9.17
CA ALA A 292 -28.06 0.38 8.43
C ALA A 292 -27.90 0.34 6.90
N HIS A 293 -26.89 1.02 6.37
CA HIS A 293 -26.59 1.06 4.93
C HIS A 293 -25.48 0.10 4.51
N PHE A 294 -24.94 -0.68 5.45
CA PHE A 294 -23.87 -1.63 5.13
C PHE A 294 -24.44 -2.84 4.39
N ASP A 295 -23.85 -3.14 3.24
CA ASP A 295 -24.29 -4.26 2.39
C ASP A 295 -23.05 -4.93 1.73
N PRO A 296 -22.63 -6.10 2.22
CA PRO A 296 -21.48 -6.81 1.62
C PRO A 296 -21.80 -7.33 0.22
N ALA A 297 -23.08 -7.59 -0.11
CA ALA A 297 -23.49 -7.98 -1.45
C ALA A 297 -23.34 -6.83 -2.47
N ALA A 298 -23.44 -5.58 -2.03
CA ALA A 298 -23.12 -4.39 -2.82
C ALA A 298 -21.61 -4.11 -2.91
N GLY A 299 -20.77 -4.96 -2.31
CA GLY A 299 -19.31 -4.84 -2.34
C GLY A 299 -18.72 -3.98 -1.23
N HIS A 300 -19.51 -3.60 -0.22
CA HIS A 300 -18.96 -2.88 0.94
C HIS A 300 -17.97 -3.77 1.71
N PRO A 301 -16.71 -3.33 1.90
CA PRO A 301 -15.72 -4.10 2.64
C PRO A 301 -15.98 -4.01 4.15
N MET A 302 -15.71 -5.09 4.87
CA MET A 302 -15.66 -5.06 6.35
C MET A 302 -14.24 -4.67 6.77
N MET A 303 -14.08 -3.55 7.46
CA MET A 303 -12.79 -3.15 8.01
C MET A 303 -12.57 -3.87 9.33
N ALA A 304 -11.66 -4.83 9.34
CA ALA A 304 -11.18 -5.52 10.52
C ALA A 304 -9.91 -4.86 11.03
N GLY A 305 -9.76 -4.79 12.34
CA GLY A 305 -8.56 -4.23 12.94
C GLY A 305 -8.47 -4.54 14.43
N GLN A 306 -7.23 -4.55 14.92
CA GLN A 306 -6.91 -4.84 16.31
C GLN A 306 -5.76 -3.96 16.78
N GLY A 307 -5.93 -3.31 17.92
CA GLY A 307 -4.84 -2.69 18.67
C GLY A 307 -4.28 -3.68 19.68
N ILE A 308 -2.98 -3.87 19.68
CA ILE A 308 -2.27 -4.81 20.56
C ILE A 308 -1.23 -4.03 21.36
N LEU A 309 -1.42 -3.94 22.68
CA LEU A 309 -0.46 -3.31 23.57
C LEU A 309 0.79 -4.17 23.72
N LEU A 310 1.95 -3.63 23.36
CA LEU A 310 3.21 -4.37 23.37
C LEU A 310 3.96 -4.31 24.72
N SER A 311 3.45 -3.62 25.73
CA SER A 311 4.14 -3.41 27.02
C SER A 311 4.48 -4.70 27.78
N SER A 312 3.67 -5.74 27.58
CA SER A 312 3.91 -7.07 28.17
C SER A 312 4.79 -8.00 27.32
N PHE A 313 5.10 -7.59 26.08
CA PHE A 313 5.89 -8.40 25.15
C PHE A 313 7.39 -8.25 25.47
N GLN A 314 8.13 -9.33 25.35
CA GLN A 314 9.59 -9.30 25.39
C GLN A 314 10.12 -8.86 24.02
N GLU A 315 11.33 -8.33 23.97
CA GLU A 315 12.01 -8.04 22.70
C GLU A 315 12.21 -9.32 21.89
N GLY A 316 12.02 -9.23 20.58
CA GLY A 316 12.16 -10.38 19.70
C GLY A 316 11.23 -10.36 18.49
N GLU A 317 11.26 -11.43 17.73
CA GLU A 317 10.44 -11.63 16.53
C GLU A 317 9.11 -12.31 16.90
N TYR A 318 8.06 -11.84 16.26
CA TYR A 318 6.71 -12.34 16.45
C TYR A 318 6.01 -12.56 15.11
N ARG A 319 5.07 -13.50 15.11
CA ARG A 319 4.09 -13.69 14.05
C ARG A 319 2.68 -13.51 14.61
N LEU A 320 1.89 -12.70 13.94
CA LEU A 320 0.46 -12.62 14.15
C LEU A 320 -0.23 -13.50 13.08
N GLY A 321 -0.88 -14.57 13.53
CA GLY A 321 -1.75 -15.39 12.72
C GLY A 321 -3.18 -14.86 12.81
N ILE A 322 -3.77 -14.55 11.66
CA ILE A 322 -5.14 -14.03 11.54
C ILE A 322 -5.95 -15.08 10.79
N THR A 323 -7.07 -15.51 11.37
CA THR A 323 -8.01 -16.41 10.71
C THR A 323 -9.34 -15.71 10.52
N VAL A 324 -9.79 -15.59 9.28
CA VAL A 324 -11.11 -15.05 8.93
C VAL A 324 -12.01 -16.22 8.58
N THR A 325 -13.11 -16.38 9.30
CA THR A 325 -14.09 -17.45 9.09
C THR A 325 -15.46 -16.88 8.72
N ASP A 326 -15.96 -17.26 7.58
CA ASP A 326 -17.35 -17.05 7.18
C ASP A 326 -18.20 -18.19 7.74
N LEU A 327 -18.97 -17.89 8.76
CA LEU A 327 -19.75 -18.89 9.48
C LEU A 327 -21.00 -19.35 8.73
N LEU A 328 -21.46 -18.58 7.71
CA LEU A 328 -22.53 -19.03 6.84
C LEU A 328 -22.04 -20.09 5.85
N SER A 329 -20.98 -19.80 5.13
CA SER A 329 -20.43 -20.73 4.12
C SER A 329 -19.47 -21.75 4.72
N ARG A 330 -19.06 -21.60 5.98
CA ARG A 330 -18.03 -22.42 6.67
C ARG A 330 -16.68 -22.38 5.97
N LYS A 331 -16.40 -21.33 5.23
CA LYS A 331 -15.08 -21.11 4.60
C LYS A 331 -14.20 -20.29 5.52
N SER A 332 -12.91 -20.63 5.55
CA SER A 332 -11.92 -19.86 6.30
C SER A 332 -10.72 -19.55 5.41
N LEU A 333 -10.04 -18.49 5.74
CA LEU A 333 -8.72 -18.15 5.19
C LEU A 333 -7.82 -17.65 6.33
N SER A 334 -6.51 -17.84 6.15
CA SER A 334 -5.52 -17.37 7.12
C SER A 334 -4.55 -16.39 6.47
N ARG A 335 -4.09 -15.45 7.28
CA ARG A 335 -3.03 -14.51 6.95
C ARG A 335 -2.02 -14.48 8.09
N ASP A 336 -0.75 -14.36 7.74
CA ASP A 336 0.33 -14.20 8.70
C ASP A 336 1.04 -12.88 8.49
N VAL A 337 1.38 -12.19 9.56
CA VAL A 337 2.18 -10.98 9.54
C VAL A 337 3.28 -11.10 10.58
N SER A 338 4.52 -10.89 10.16
CA SER A 338 5.67 -10.86 11.06
C SER A 338 5.98 -9.44 11.51
N PHE A 339 6.34 -9.30 12.79
CA PHE A 339 6.79 -8.04 13.36
C PHE A 339 7.84 -8.28 14.43
N ARG A 340 8.60 -7.23 14.72
CA ARG A 340 9.63 -7.24 15.76
C ARG A 340 9.23 -6.29 16.89
N VAL A 341 9.40 -6.74 18.13
CA VAL A 341 9.31 -5.88 19.31
C VAL A 341 10.72 -5.49 19.72
N VAL A 342 10.95 -4.18 19.85
CA VAL A 342 12.25 -3.60 20.26
C VAL A 342 12.10 -2.85 21.57
N GLY A 343 13.23 -2.58 22.22
CA GLY A 343 13.28 -1.83 23.47
C GLY A 343 12.61 -0.46 23.39
N SER A 344 12.27 0.08 24.54
CA SER A 344 11.66 1.42 24.69
C SER A 344 12.66 2.54 24.44
#